data_e1f343d6d7100a10ee1bbe0059bf127e
#
_entry.id   e1f343d6d7100a10ee1bbe0059bf127e
#
_cell.length_a   1.000
_cell.length_b   1.000
_cell.length_c   1.000
_cell.angle_alpha   90.00
_cell.angle_beta   90.00
_cell.angle_gamma   90.00
#
_symmetry.space_group_name_H-M   'P 1'
#
loop_
_entity.id
_entity.type
_entity.pdbx_description
1 polymer ?
#
loop_
_entity_poly.entity_id
_entity_poly.type
_entity_poly.pdbx_seq_one_letter_code
_entity_poly.pdbx_strand_id
1 'polypeptide(L)'
;MPGDIKKEGQDMENNAPANPLEILAYILSAQIKDNTIVYVGTGLPMVAGILARKTHAPNITMVYESGGQDPIQGGMPWSVGGPFTWRKSPVIMEMAYSFGQCYNGYVDIAFLGFAQVDMYGNVNTHMIGDDFHKPKARLTGSGGNN
;
A
#
# COMPACT_ATOMS: atom_id res chain seq x y z
N MET A 1 19.79 -33.31 40.04
CA MET A 1 20.26 -31.91 39.93
C MET A 1 19.77 -31.37 38.62
N PRO A 2 18.79 -30.48 38.59
CA PRO A 2 18.33 -29.86 37.34
C PRO A 2 19.21 -28.63 37.02
N GLY A 3 19.76 -28.68 35.80
CA GLY A 3 20.60 -27.59 35.30
C GLY A 3 19.84 -26.33 35.00
N ASP A 4 20.36 -25.22 35.48
CA ASP A 4 19.88 -23.86 35.22
C ASP A 4 19.91 -23.50 33.75
N ILE A 5 18.75 -23.40 33.14
CA ILE A 5 18.59 -22.79 31.82
C ILE A 5 18.65 -21.26 32.06
N LYS A 6 19.83 -20.68 31.83
CA LYS A 6 20.01 -19.25 31.73
C LYS A 6 19.16 -18.74 30.58
N LYS A 7 18.08 -18.02 30.89
CA LYS A 7 17.39 -17.13 29.98
C LYS A 7 18.33 -15.94 29.71
N GLU A 8 19.14 -16.02 28.67
CA GLU A 8 19.74 -14.83 28.08
C GLU A 8 18.63 -14.03 27.42
N GLY A 9 18.16 -13.03 28.14
CA GLY A 9 17.33 -11.97 27.59
C GLY A 9 18.16 -11.22 26.54
N GLN A 10 17.85 -11.42 25.27
CA GLN A 10 18.34 -10.56 24.20
C GLN A 10 17.58 -9.23 24.28
N ASP A 11 18.05 -8.34 25.14
CA ASP A 11 17.79 -6.90 24.99
C ASP A 11 18.59 -6.43 23.76
N MET A 12 18.06 -6.70 22.59
CA MET A 12 18.53 -6.02 21.38
C MET A 12 17.90 -4.63 21.40
N GLU A 13 18.57 -3.69 22.03
CA GLU A 13 18.43 -2.27 21.71
C GLU A 13 18.72 -2.12 20.21
N ASN A 14 17.67 -2.11 19.42
CA ASN A 14 17.75 -1.93 18.00
C ASN A 14 18.00 -0.45 17.69
N ASN A 15 19.24 0.00 17.92
CA ASN A 15 19.72 1.36 17.67
C ASN A 15 20.00 1.62 16.17
N ALA A 16 19.49 0.78 15.29
CA ALA A 16 19.54 1.04 13.86
C ALA A 16 18.62 2.24 13.53
N PRO A 17 19.08 3.20 12.73
CA PRO A 17 18.22 4.29 12.30
C PRO A 17 16.99 3.71 11.58
N ALA A 18 15.80 4.22 11.91
CA ALA A 18 14.56 3.75 11.32
C ALA A 18 14.63 3.85 9.78
N ASN A 19 14.23 2.77 9.10
CA ASN A 19 14.20 2.74 7.64
C ASN A 19 13.19 3.80 7.12
N PRO A 20 13.59 4.69 6.20
CA PRO A 20 12.70 5.71 5.65
C PRO A 20 11.38 5.15 5.10
N LEU A 21 11.38 3.94 4.52
CA LEU A 21 10.17 3.29 4.02
C LEU A 21 9.24 2.85 5.16
N GLU A 22 9.79 2.43 6.30
CA GLU A 22 9.00 2.08 7.49
C GLU A 22 8.36 3.33 8.09
N ILE A 23 9.11 4.43 8.20
CA ILE A 23 8.59 5.72 8.64
C ILE A 23 7.45 6.18 7.72
N LEU A 24 7.65 6.10 6.40
CA LEU A 24 6.63 6.49 5.43
C LEU A 24 5.39 5.60 5.53
N ALA A 25 5.55 4.28 5.67
CA ALA A 25 4.42 3.36 5.88
C ALA A 25 3.63 3.72 7.14
N TYR A 26 4.32 4.07 8.22
CA TYR A 26 3.69 4.51 9.46
C TYR A 26 2.92 5.82 9.29
N ILE A 27 3.53 6.83 8.64
CA ILE A 27 2.88 8.12 8.39
C ILE A 27 1.63 7.95 7.53
N LEU A 28 1.70 7.15 6.45
CA LEU A 28 0.54 6.85 5.61
C LEU A 28 -0.54 6.11 6.40
N SER A 29 -0.16 5.11 7.16
CA SER A 29 -1.08 4.36 8.03
C SER A 29 -1.81 5.28 9.00
N ALA A 30 -1.12 6.24 9.62
CA ALA A 30 -1.69 7.17 10.58
C ALA A 30 -2.75 8.14 9.98
N GLN A 31 -2.79 8.29 8.64
CA GLN A 31 -3.84 9.07 7.98
C GLN A 31 -5.16 8.31 7.85
N ILE A 32 -5.15 6.99 7.99
CA ILE A 32 -6.32 6.14 7.83
C ILE A 32 -7.15 6.17 9.11
N LYS A 33 -8.42 6.53 8.97
CA LYS A 33 -9.39 6.48 10.06
C LYS A 33 -10.14 5.15 10.06
N ASP A 34 -10.55 4.70 11.22
CA ASP A 34 -11.40 3.50 11.30
C ASP A 34 -12.78 3.72 10.65
N ASN A 35 -13.38 2.65 10.15
CA ASN A 35 -14.64 2.69 9.40
C ASN A 35 -14.60 3.50 8.10
N THR A 36 -13.44 3.56 7.43
CA THR A 36 -13.28 4.21 6.11
C THR A 36 -13.00 3.21 5.00
N ILE A 37 -13.27 3.61 3.78
CA ILE A 37 -12.94 2.88 2.55
C ILE A 37 -11.61 3.41 2.02
N VAL A 38 -10.60 2.52 1.97
CA VAL A 38 -9.23 2.85 1.62
C VAL A 38 -8.85 2.18 0.31
N TYR A 39 -8.55 2.97 -0.70
CA TYR A 39 -8.04 2.46 -1.98
C TYR A 39 -6.51 2.37 -1.95
N VAL A 40 -5.97 1.21 -2.24
CA VAL A 40 -4.53 0.94 -2.10
C VAL A 40 -3.92 0.47 -3.41
N GLY A 41 -2.90 1.22 -3.87
CA GLY A 41 -2.03 0.83 -4.96
C GLY A 41 -0.95 -0.16 -4.52
N THR A 42 -0.16 -0.62 -5.49
CA THR A 42 0.94 -1.59 -5.27
C THR A 42 2.03 -1.04 -4.33
N GLY A 43 2.62 -1.93 -3.55
CA GLY A 43 3.79 -1.65 -2.73
C GLY A 43 3.47 -1.02 -1.38
N LEU A 44 4.10 0.10 -1.06
CA LEU A 44 3.99 0.77 0.23
C LEU A 44 2.55 1.15 0.63
N PRO A 45 1.67 1.57 -0.28
CA PRO A 45 0.25 1.77 0.02
C PRO A 45 -0.44 0.56 0.65
N MET A 46 -0.19 -0.63 0.13
CA MET A 46 -0.74 -1.87 0.71
C MET A 46 -0.20 -2.14 2.11
N VAL A 47 1.09 -1.88 2.34
CA VAL A 47 1.71 -2.01 3.67
C VAL A 47 1.05 -1.08 4.67
N ALA A 48 0.84 0.18 4.29
CA ALA A 48 0.19 1.18 5.14
C ALA A 48 -1.26 0.79 5.52
N GLY A 49 -2.05 0.33 4.54
CA GLY A 49 -3.41 -0.15 4.78
C GLY A 49 -3.47 -1.38 5.71
N ILE A 50 -2.57 -2.35 5.48
CA ILE A 50 -2.47 -3.54 6.33
C ILE A 50 -2.03 -3.16 7.75
N LEU A 51 -1.08 -2.24 7.88
CA LEU A 51 -0.61 -1.74 9.17
C LEU A 51 -1.75 -1.05 9.94
N ALA A 52 -2.49 -0.15 9.29
CA ALA A 52 -3.65 0.51 9.90
C ALA A 52 -4.68 -0.51 10.41
N ARG A 53 -5.05 -1.47 9.57
CA ARG A 53 -6.02 -2.54 9.91
C ARG A 53 -5.57 -3.38 11.11
N LYS A 54 -4.28 -3.65 11.23
CA LYS A 54 -3.71 -4.45 12.33
C LYS A 54 -3.51 -3.68 13.61
N THR A 55 -3.59 -2.35 13.58
CA THR A 55 -3.27 -1.51 14.74
C THR A 55 -4.49 -0.71 15.22
N HIS A 56 -4.83 0.37 14.57
CA HIS A 56 -5.76 1.38 15.07
C HIS A 56 -7.06 1.50 14.26
N ALA A 57 -7.15 0.89 13.08
CA ALA A 57 -8.29 0.99 12.20
C ALA A 57 -8.75 -0.42 11.71
N PRO A 58 -9.23 -1.30 12.61
CA PRO A 58 -9.56 -2.68 12.27
C PRO A 58 -10.77 -2.84 11.33
N ASN A 59 -11.64 -1.84 11.26
CA ASN A 59 -12.89 -1.86 10.50
C ASN A 59 -12.80 -1.13 9.15
N ILE A 60 -11.61 -0.87 8.63
CA ILE A 60 -11.46 -0.31 7.28
C ILE A 60 -11.84 -1.34 6.23
N THR A 61 -12.41 -0.89 5.13
CA THR A 61 -12.57 -1.67 3.91
C THR A 61 -11.44 -1.33 2.95
N MET A 62 -10.58 -2.30 2.65
CA MET A 62 -9.50 -2.11 1.67
C MET A 62 -9.99 -2.49 0.28
N VAL A 63 -9.87 -1.56 -0.66
CA VAL A 63 -10.14 -1.78 -2.09
C VAL A 63 -8.82 -1.82 -2.83
N TYR A 64 -8.60 -2.91 -3.57
CA TYR A 64 -7.41 -3.08 -4.38
C TYR A 64 -7.70 -2.71 -5.83
N GLU A 65 -6.71 -2.15 -6.50
CA GLU A 65 -6.78 -1.74 -7.90
C GLU A 65 -7.27 -2.84 -8.83
N SER A 66 -6.91 -4.09 -8.57
CA SER A 66 -7.37 -5.27 -9.30
C SER A 66 -8.86 -5.61 -9.12
N GLY A 67 -9.57 -4.92 -8.24
CA GLY A 67 -11.00 -5.10 -8.00
C GLY A 67 -11.36 -5.97 -6.80
N GLY A 68 -10.40 -6.53 -6.09
CA GLY A 68 -10.68 -7.22 -4.84
C GLY A 68 -11.02 -6.24 -3.72
N GLN A 69 -12.10 -6.48 -3.00
CA GLN A 69 -12.46 -5.73 -1.80
C GLN A 69 -12.32 -6.59 -0.57
N ASP A 70 -11.69 -6.06 0.43
CA ASP A 70 -11.60 -6.62 1.78
C ASP A 70 -11.20 -8.10 1.86
N PRO A 71 -10.12 -8.51 1.17
CA PRO A 71 -9.66 -9.88 1.21
C PRO A 71 -9.22 -10.27 2.62
N ILE A 72 -9.35 -11.56 2.95
CA ILE A 72 -8.75 -12.09 4.16
C ILE A 72 -7.23 -12.13 3.95
N GLN A 73 -6.51 -11.33 4.73
CA GLN A 73 -5.06 -11.25 4.68
C GLN A 73 -4.43 -12.59 5.09
N GLY A 74 -3.86 -13.29 4.11
CA GLY A 74 -3.11 -14.53 4.33
C GLY A 74 -1.61 -14.38 4.11
N GLY A 75 -1.17 -13.17 3.77
CA GLY A 75 0.24 -12.82 3.48
C GLY A 75 0.34 -11.42 2.89
N MET A 76 1.59 -10.97 2.66
CA MET A 76 1.85 -9.69 2.01
C MET A 76 1.62 -9.82 0.50
N PRO A 77 0.75 -9.00 -0.12
CA PRO A 77 0.62 -8.99 -1.58
C PRO A 77 1.88 -8.42 -2.24
N TRP A 78 2.36 -9.08 -3.28
CA TRP A 78 3.49 -8.59 -4.10
C TRP A 78 3.04 -7.56 -5.13
N SER A 79 1.78 -7.66 -5.52
CA SER A 79 1.16 -6.84 -6.55
C SER A 79 -0.32 -6.72 -6.26
N VAL A 80 -0.95 -5.66 -6.73
CA VAL A 80 -2.41 -5.46 -6.62
C VAL A 80 -3.22 -6.56 -7.32
N GLY A 81 -2.64 -7.29 -8.27
CA GLY A 81 -3.24 -8.46 -8.93
C GLY A 81 -2.89 -9.80 -8.29
N GLY A 82 -2.10 -9.81 -7.21
CA GLY A 82 -1.70 -11.04 -6.54
C GLY A 82 -2.86 -11.73 -5.79
N PRO A 83 -2.77 -13.05 -5.52
CA PRO A 83 -3.89 -13.80 -4.92
C PRO A 83 -4.31 -13.29 -3.54
N PHE A 84 -3.44 -12.61 -2.82
CA PHE A 84 -3.76 -12.03 -1.51
C PHE A 84 -4.63 -10.77 -1.59
N THR A 85 -4.83 -10.19 -2.78
CA THR A 85 -5.66 -9.00 -2.99
C THR A 85 -7.12 -9.34 -3.32
N TRP A 86 -7.44 -10.61 -3.59
CA TRP A 86 -8.79 -11.06 -3.91
C TRP A 86 -9.21 -12.36 -3.21
N ARG A 87 -8.26 -13.04 -2.55
CA ARG A 87 -8.56 -14.31 -1.85
C ARG A 87 -9.59 -14.09 -0.75
N LYS A 88 -10.70 -14.82 -0.85
CA LYS A 88 -11.85 -14.73 0.07
C LYS A 88 -12.40 -13.30 0.21
N SER A 89 -12.21 -12.47 -0.81
CA SER A 89 -12.88 -11.18 -0.87
C SER A 89 -14.39 -11.37 -0.90
N PRO A 90 -15.14 -10.61 -0.12
CA PRO A 90 -16.61 -10.60 -0.21
C PRO A 90 -17.09 -10.04 -1.56
N VAL A 91 -16.28 -9.19 -2.19
CA VAL A 91 -16.56 -8.62 -3.51
C VAL A 91 -15.31 -8.71 -4.39
N ILE A 92 -15.49 -9.14 -5.62
CA ILE A 92 -14.49 -9.08 -6.68
C ILE A 92 -15.17 -8.43 -7.88
N MET A 93 -14.55 -7.38 -8.43
CA MET A 93 -15.08 -6.62 -9.55
C MET A 93 -14.01 -6.41 -10.61
N GLU A 94 -14.42 -5.99 -11.79
CA GLU A 94 -13.49 -5.55 -12.81
C GLU A 94 -12.76 -4.27 -12.40
N MET A 95 -11.54 -4.08 -12.88
CA MET A 95 -10.70 -2.91 -12.57
C MET A 95 -11.43 -1.58 -12.87
N ALA A 96 -12.17 -1.51 -13.99
CA ALA A 96 -12.93 -0.30 -14.34
C ALA A 96 -13.96 0.09 -13.27
N TYR A 97 -14.62 -0.89 -12.65
CA TYR A 97 -15.56 -0.62 -11.54
C TYR A 97 -14.83 -0.24 -10.26
N SER A 98 -13.65 -0.82 -10.01
CA SER A 98 -12.81 -0.45 -8.87
C SER A 98 -12.41 1.02 -8.94
N PHE A 99 -11.95 1.50 -10.10
CA PHE A 99 -11.68 2.93 -10.32
C PHE A 99 -12.94 3.78 -10.26
N GLY A 100 -14.05 3.26 -10.79
CA GLY A 100 -15.35 3.95 -10.74
C GLY A 100 -15.78 4.27 -9.32
N GLN A 101 -15.39 3.50 -8.31
CA GLN A 101 -15.67 3.82 -6.91
C GLN A 101 -14.97 5.10 -6.47
N CYS A 102 -13.74 5.34 -6.91
CA CYS A 102 -13.01 6.58 -6.62
C CYS A 102 -13.70 7.78 -7.27
N TYR A 103 -14.07 7.66 -8.55
CA TYR A 103 -14.76 8.74 -9.28
C TYR A 103 -16.14 9.09 -8.69
N ASN A 104 -16.85 8.10 -8.18
CA ASN A 104 -18.17 8.29 -7.58
C ASN A 104 -18.12 8.73 -6.11
N GLY A 105 -16.94 8.94 -5.54
CA GLY A 105 -16.77 9.40 -4.18
C GLY A 105 -17.07 8.36 -3.09
N TYR A 106 -17.03 7.08 -3.43
CA TYR A 106 -17.19 5.99 -2.44
C TYR A 106 -15.92 5.67 -1.68
N VAL A 107 -14.80 6.23 -2.07
CA VAL A 107 -13.49 6.03 -1.42
C VAL A 107 -13.15 7.26 -0.58
N ASP A 108 -12.85 7.04 0.70
CA ASP A 108 -12.52 8.10 1.63
C ASP A 108 -11.06 8.57 1.47
N ILE A 109 -10.16 7.63 1.20
CA ILE A 109 -8.73 7.91 1.02
C ILE A 109 -8.10 6.92 0.05
N ALA A 110 -7.24 7.42 -0.84
CA ALA A 110 -6.47 6.60 -1.77
C ALA A 110 -4.97 6.84 -1.61
N PHE A 111 -4.19 5.77 -1.65
CA PHE A 111 -2.73 5.83 -1.66
C PHE A 111 -2.20 5.18 -2.94
N LEU A 112 -1.48 5.97 -3.72
CA LEU A 112 -0.89 5.56 -4.98
C LEU A 112 0.59 5.93 -5.01
N GLY A 113 1.40 5.16 -5.75
CA GLY A 113 2.82 5.38 -5.90
C GLY A 113 3.16 6.10 -7.19
N PHE A 114 4.08 7.07 -7.12
CA PHE A 114 4.57 7.80 -8.28
C PHE A 114 6.10 7.85 -8.28
N ALA A 115 6.69 8.02 -9.46
CA ALA A 115 8.14 8.19 -9.56
C ALA A 115 8.58 9.63 -9.23
N GLN A 116 7.80 10.62 -9.66
CA GLN A 116 8.03 12.03 -9.39
C GLN A 116 6.71 12.76 -9.20
N VAL A 117 6.71 13.76 -8.34
CA VAL A 117 5.60 14.66 -8.10
C VAL A 117 6.14 16.08 -7.96
N ASP A 118 5.46 17.06 -8.55
CA ASP A 118 5.80 18.46 -8.40
C ASP A 118 4.98 19.14 -7.28
N MET A 119 5.30 20.40 -7.02
CA MET A 119 4.63 21.18 -5.97
C MET A 119 3.16 21.49 -6.24
N TYR A 120 2.69 21.26 -7.47
CA TYR A 120 1.29 21.46 -7.88
C TYR A 120 0.47 20.17 -7.88
N GLY A 121 1.11 19.03 -7.57
CA GLY A 121 0.46 17.73 -7.57
C GLY A 121 0.47 17.02 -8.93
N ASN A 122 1.21 17.52 -9.93
CA ASN A 122 1.40 16.79 -11.18
C ASN A 122 2.36 15.62 -10.95
N VAL A 123 1.98 14.45 -11.45
CA VAL A 123 2.73 13.21 -11.26
C VAL A 123 3.37 12.72 -12.57
N ASN A 124 4.56 12.15 -12.47
CA ASN A 124 5.24 11.51 -13.58
C ASN A 124 5.45 10.03 -13.31
N THR A 125 4.90 9.21 -14.18
CA THR A 125 4.99 7.75 -14.12
C THR A 125 5.52 7.15 -15.43
N HIS A 126 5.89 7.97 -16.43
CA HIS A 126 6.19 7.49 -17.79
C HIS A 126 7.68 7.41 -18.09
N MET A 127 8.43 8.48 -17.86
CA MET A 127 9.85 8.51 -18.21
C MET A 127 10.59 9.62 -17.46
N ILE A 128 11.91 9.51 -17.40
CA ILE A 128 12.83 10.55 -16.97
C ILE A 128 13.69 10.94 -18.17
N GLY A 129 13.80 12.24 -18.46
CA GLY A 129 14.54 12.82 -19.58
C GLY A 129 13.65 13.64 -20.51
N ASP A 130 14.29 14.40 -21.40
CA ASP A 130 13.62 15.40 -22.25
C ASP A 130 13.18 14.83 -23.61
N ASP A 131 13.72 13.67 -24.00
CA ASP A 131 13.40 13.02 -25.27
C ASP A 131 12.60 11.75 -25.03
N PHE A 132 11.35 11.74 -25.53
CA PHE A 132 10.46 10.59 -25.42
C PHE A 132 11.02 9.34 -26.10
N HIS A 133 11.74 9.47 -27.19
CA HIS A 133 12.29 8.33 -27.92
C HIS A 133 13.60 7.82 -27.34
N LYS A 134 14.31 8.69 -26.57
CA LYS A 134 15.59 8.34 -25.95
C LYS A 134 15.63 8.82 -24.48
N PRO A 135 14.73 8.35 -23.63
CA PRO A 135 14.69 8.77 -22.23
C PRO A 135 15.90 8.24 -21.45
N LYS A 136 16.27 8.94 -20.38
CA LYS A 136 17.27 8.45 -19.42
C LYS A 136 16.79 7.19 -18.70
N ALA A 137 15.48 7.13 -18.40
CA ALA A 137 14.84 5.94 -17.85
C ALA A 137 13.37 5.86 -18.31
N ARG A 138 12.93 4.65 -18.63
CA ARG A 138 11.50 4.34 -18.77
C ARG A 138 10.95 3.90 -17.43
N LEU A 139 9.79 4.43 -17.09
CA LEU A 139 9.05 4.05 -15.90
C LEU A 139 7.91 3.09 -16.29
N THR A 140 7.21 2.57 -15.30
CA THR A 140 6.18 1.53 -15.49
C THR A 140 4.91 2.03 -16.17
N GLY A 141 4.75 3.34 -16.34
CA GLY A 141 3.51 3.96 -16.81
C GLY A 141 2.54 4.27 -15.67
N SER A 142 1.39 4.84 -16.02
CA SER A 142 0.40 5.29 -15.04
C SER A 142 -0.32 4.14 -14.31
N GLY A 143 -0.40 2.99 -14.95
CA GLY A 143 -1.13 1.84 -14.39
C GLY A 143 -2.65 2.09 -14.32
N GLY A 144 -3.09 2.97 -13.55
CA GLY A 144 -4.46 3.43 -13.36
C GLY A 144 -4.50 4.78 -12.68
N ASN A 145 -3.34 5.41 -12.58
CA ASN A 145 -3.15 6.70 -11.93
C ASN A 145 -3.34 7.88 -12.91
N ASN A 146 -4.22 7.76 -13.87
CA ASN A 146 -4.52 8.84 -14.83
C ASN A 146 -5.55 9.81 -14.24
#